data_0dc4fe2f37e3177ac6ef83479ce09219
#
_entry.id   0dc4fe2f37e3177ac6ef83479ce09219
#
_cell.length_a   1.000
_cell.length_b   1.000
_cell.length_c   1.000
_cell.angle_alpha   90.00
_cell.angle_beta   90.00
_cell.angle_gamma   90.00
#
_symmetry.space_group_name_H-M   'P 1'
#
loop_
_entity.id
_entity.type
_entity.pdbx_description
1 polymer ?
#
loop_
_entity_poly.entity_id
_entity_poly.type
_entity_poly.pdbx_seq_one_letter_code
_entity_poly.pdbx_strand_id
1 'polypeptide(L)'
;FRDVDLVFVTSEKLRARASKFSRSVHLFPFGVSFKKFEQASEGSQEIPKDLAALRRPVIGYVGGVHRWIDFEMLAEVARRMPETSFALIGPLQADAAAIADLPNIHLLGKRAHEDIPMYIKGFDVGIVPYRNSEYTANVYPTKLNEYLAMGIPVVATDLPEVRRFNLEHGNNVVVAQD
;
A
#
# COMPACT_ATOMS: atom_id res chain seq x y z
N PHE A 1 -17.79 6.01 -22.03
CA PHE A 1 -18.70 6.47 -20.96
C PHE A 1 -20.03 6.99 -21.48
N ARG A 2 -20.17 7.32 -22.79
CA ARG A 2 -21.41 7.89 -23.34
C ARG A 2 -22.53 6.86 -23.52
N ASP A 3 -22.17 5.58 -23.64
CA ASP A 3 -23.07 4.48 -24.03
C ASP A 3 -23.43 3.58 -22.82
N VAL A 4 -23.29 4.12 -21.59
CA VAL A 4 -23.59 3.39 -20.36
C VAL A 4 -24.47 4.23 -19.44
N ASP A 5 -25.40 3.59 -18.74
CA ASP A 5 -26.35 4.24 -17.83
C ASP A 5 -25.70 4.68 -16.51
N LEU A 6 -24.74 3.89 -16.03
CA LEU A 6 -24.04 4.11 -14.75
C LEU A 6 -22.53 3.95 -14.92
N VAL A 7 -21.77 4.83 -14.26
CA VAL A 7 -20.31 4.77 -14.18
C VAL A 7 -19.90 4.76 -12.71
N PHE A 8 -19.19 3.71 -12.30
CA PHE A 8 -18.56 3.65 -10.98
C PHE A 8 -17.07 3.92 -11.12
N VAL A 9 -16.54 4.75 -10.23
CA VAL A 9 -15.14 5.13 -10.19
C VAL A 9 -14.58 5.01 -8.77
N THR A 10 -13.28 4.83 -8.66
CA THR A 10 -12.62 4.55 -7.38
C THR A 10 -11.85 5.74 -6.80
N SER A 11 -11.83 6.88 -7.52
CA SER A 11 -11.17 8.10 -7.06
C SER A 11 -11.93 9.36 -7.52
N GLU A 12 -11.76 10.45 -6.79
CA GLU A 12 -12.37 11.74 -7.13
C GLU A 12 -11.87 12.29 -8.47
N LYS A 13 -10.59 12.08 -8.77
CA LYS A 13 -10.02 12.50 -10.06
C LYS A 13 -10.64 11.73 -11.23
N LEU A 14 -10.91 10.44 -11.05
CA LEU A 14 -11.65 9.65 -12.04
C LEU A 14 -13.12 10.10 -12.15
N ARG A 15 -13.75 10.45 -11.02
CA ARG A 15 -15.11 11.00 -11.02
C ARG A 15 -15.19 12.29 -11.83
N ALA A 16 -14.32 13.25 -11.57
CA ALA A 16 -14.25 14.50 -12.30
C ALA A 16 -14.01 14.30 -13.81
N ARG A 17 -13.18 13.30 -14.17
CA ARG A 17 -12.93 12.95 -15.58
C ARG A 17 -14.16 12.32 -16.24
N ALA A 18 -14.79 11.34 -15.60
CA ALA A 18 -15.94 10.61 -16.15
C ALA A 18 -17.18 11.51 -16.26
N SER A 19 -17.39 12.45 -15.32
CA SER A 19 -18.51 13.41 -15.31
C SER A 19 -18.53 14.36 -16.50
N LYS A 20 -17.43 14.48 -17.25
CA LYS A 20 -17.39 15.21 -18.52
C LYS A 20 -18.17 14.49 -19.64
N PHE A 21 -18.42 13.19 -19.48
CA PHE A 21 -18.98 12.32 -20.52
C PHE A 21 -20.28 11.61 -20.09
N SER A 22 -20.55 11.49 -18.80
CA SER A 22 -21.76 10.87 -18.25
C SER A 22 -22.31 11.71 -17.10
N ARG A 23 -23.66 11.77 -16.99
CA ARG A 23 -24.35 12.45 -15.90
C ARG A 23 -24.50 11.59 -14.63
N SER A 24 -24.32 10.26 -14.79
CA SER A 24 -24.49 9.29 -13.70
C SER A 24 -23.15 8.67 -13.34
N VAL A 25 -22.33 9.40 -12.59
CA VAL A 25 -21.01 8.95 -12.13
C VAL A 25 -20.98 8.90 -10.62
N HIS A 26 -20.71 7.73 -10.07
CA HIS A 26 -20.73 7.45 -8.66
C HIS A 26 -19.34 7.06 -8.17
N LEU A 27 -18.90 7.67 -7.07
CA LEU A 27 -17.70 7.22 -6.37
C LEU A 27 -18.03 5.94 -5.60
N PHE A 28 -17.27 4.87 -5.88
CA PHE A 28 -17.38 3.59 -5.22
C PHE A 28 -15.99 3.16 -4.74
N PRO A 29 -15.59 3.54 -3.52
CA PRO A 29 -14.26 3.26 -3.01
C PRO A 29 -14.07 1.77 -2.78
N PHE A 30 -12.80 1.35 -2.75
CA PHE A 30 -12.46 -0.01 -2.40
C PHE A 30 -12.73 -0.27 -0.91
N GLY A 31 -13.27 -1.46 -0.63
CA GLY A 31 -13.42 -1.98 0.73
C GLY A 31 -12.31 -2.95 1.11
N VAL A 32 -12.42 -3.47 2.32
CA VAL A 32 -11.58 -4.54 2.86
C VAL A 32 -12.47 -5.58 3.56
N SER A 33 -12.08 -6.84 3.52
CA SER A 33 -12.73 -7.89 4.31
C SER A 33 -12.31 -7.76 5.78
N PHE A 34 -12.88 -6.77 6.48
CA PHE A 34 -12.47 -6.37 7.83
C PHE A 34 -12.34 -7.58 8.78
N LYS A 35 -13.37 -8.44 8.85
CA LYS A 35 -13.35 -9.64 9.70
C LYS A 35 -12.13 -10.55 9.46
N LYS A 36 -11.71 -10.71 8.21
CA LYS A 36 -10.56 -11.56 7.87
C LYS A 36 -9.26 -11.00 8.46
N PHE A 37 -9.07 -9.69 8.34
CA PHE A 37 -7.87 -9.01 8.83
C PHE A 37 -7.89 -8.87 10.36
N GLU A 38 -9.02 -8.53 10.96
CA GLU A 38 -9.22 -8.49 12.41
C GLU A 38 -8.92 -9.84 13.06
N GLN A 39 -9.49 -10.94 12.55
CA GLN A 39 -9.23 -12.29 13.05
C GLN A 39 -7.76 -12.69 12.95
N ALA A 40 -7.06 -12.28 11.91
CA ALA A 40 -5.62 -12.52 11.77
C ALA A 40 -4.81 -11.69 12.77
N SER A 41 -5.20 -10.44 13.02
CA SER A 41 -4.55 -9.57 13.99
C SER A 41 -4.65 -10.12 15.41
N GLU A 42 -5.86 -10.53 15.84
CA GLU A 42 -6.16 -11.02 17.19
C GLU A 42 -5.79 -12.50 17.39
N GLY A 43 -5.71 -13.28 16.32
CA GLY A 43 -5.45 -14.71 16.35
C GLY A 43 -4.06 -15.07 16.88
N SER A 44 -3.91 -16.29 17.38
CA SER A 44 -2.64 -16.86 17.87
C SER A 44 -1.70 -17.36 16.75
N GLN A 45 -2.09 -17.22 15.50
CA GLN A 45 -1.29 -17.69 14.36
C GLN A 45 0.06 -16.98 14.30
N GLU A 46 1.10 -17.76 14.01
CA GLU A 46 2.47 -17.26 13.94
C GLU A 46 2.73 -16.45 12.66
N ILE A 47 3.60 -15.45 12.78
CA ILE A 47 4.15 -14.71 11.64
C ILE A 47 4.96 -15.67 10.76
N PRO A 48 4.86 -15.58 9.42
CA PRO A 48 5.64 -16.41 8.51
C PRO A 48 7.14 -16.39 8.82
N LYS A 49 7.79 -17.55 8.81
CA LYS A 49 9.19 -17.73 9.25
C LYS A 49 10.18 -16.83 8.51
N ASP A 50 9.97 -16.62 7.22
CA ASP A 50 10.82 -15.76 6.39
C ASP A 50 10.73 -14.28 6.81
N LEU A 51 9.55 -13.83 7.25
CA LEU A 51 9.38 -12.48 7.81
C LEU A 51 9.85 -12.40 9.27
N ALA A 52 9.55 -13.43 10.07
CA ALA A 52 9.96 -13.49 11.47
C ALA A 52 11.48 -13.51 11.68
N ALA A 53 12.24 -13.98 10.68
CA ALA A 53 13.71 -14.00 10.70
C ALA A 53 14.33 -12.62 10.43
N LEU A 54 13.55 -11.63 9.99
CA LEU A 54 14.07 -10.29 9.70
C LEU A 54 14.31 -9.51 11.01
N ARG A 55 15.35 -8.68 10.96
CA ARG A 55 15.63 -7.75 12.05
C ARG A 55 14.51 -6.72 12.18
N ARG A 56 14.08 -6.49 13.41
CA ARG A 56 13.08 -5.46 13.71
C ARG A 56 13.74 -4.09 13.93
N PRO A 57 13.06 -2.97 13.66
CA PRO A 57 11.68 -2.93 13.16
C PRO A 57 11.56 -3.35 11.69
N VAL A 58 10.38 -3.88 11.32
CA VAL A 58 10.04 -4.28 9.95
C VAL A 58 9.08 -3.28 9.34
N ILE A 59 9.52 -2.60 8.30
CA ILE A 59 8.69 -1.75 7.46
C ILE A 59 8.21 -2.57 6.27
N GLY A 60 6.90 -2.78 6.14
CA GLY A 60 6.34 -3.72 5.19
C GLY A 60 5.53 -3.10 4.05
N TYR A 61 5.65 -3.69 2.89
CA TYR A 61 4.82 -3.42 1.71
C TYR A 61 4.20 -4.72 1.21
N VAL A 62 2.89 -4.73 0.93
CA VAL A 62 2.20 -5.83 0.23
C VAL A 62 1.63 -5.36 -1.10
N GLY A 63 1.79 -6.19 -2.14
CA GLY A 63 1.29 -5.93 -3.48
C GLY A 63 2.36 -6.09 -4.55
N GLY A 64 1.99 -5.94 -5.82
CA GLY A 64 2.96 -6.00 -6.92
C GLY A 64 4.08 -4.97 -6.74
N VAL A 65 5.32 -5.43 -6.77
CA VAL A 65 6.51 -4.57 -6.74
C VAL A 65 6.70 -4.00 -8.15
N HIS A 66 5.98 -2.91 -8.41
CA HIS A 66 5.74 -2.37 -9.74
C HIS A 66 6.44 -1.01 -9.93
N ARG A 67 6.54 -0.55 -11.19
CA ARG A 67 7.20 0.71 -11.60
C ARG A 67 6.64 2.00 -10.95
N TRP A 68 5.47 1.97 -10.34
CA TRP A 68 4.94 3.11 -9.59
C TRP A 68 5.45 3.20 -8.15
N ILE A 69 6.18 2.18 -7.65
CA ILE A 69 6.97 2.31 -6.43
C ILE A 69 8.14 3.24 -6.70
N ASP A 70 8.43 4.14 -5.80
CA ASP A 70 9.61 4.97 -5.84
C ASP A 70 10.80 4.23 -5.24
N PHE A 71 11.51 3.49 -6.09
CA PHE A 71 12.67 2.70 -5.66
C PHE A 71 13.85 3.57 -5.25
N GLU A 72 14.01 4.75 -5.84
CA GLU A 72 15.10 5.67 -5.46
C GLU A 72 14.88 6.24 -4.06
N MET A 73 13.67 6.73 -3.79
CA MET A 73 13.29 7.17 -2.45
C MET A 73 13.42 6.01 -1.44
N LEU A 74 12.91 4.82 -1.78
CA LEU A 74 12.99 3.67 -0.89
C LEU A 74 14.43 3.27 -0.58
N ALA A 75 15.32 3.31 -1.59
CA ALA A 75 16.74 3.06 -1.43
C ALA A 75 17.41 4.08 -0.51
N GLU A 76 17.08 5.36 -0.68
CA GLU A 76 17.63 6.42 0.17
C GLU A 76 17.19 6.26 1.63
N VAL A 77 15.90 5.98 1.86
CA VAL A 77 15.38 5.72 3.22
C VAL A 77 16.05 4.50 3.83
N ALA A 78 16.20 3.40 3.07
CA ALA A 78 16.85 2.19 3.55
C ALA A 78 18.32 2.41 3.93
N ARG A 79 19.07 3.19 3.16
CA ARG A 79 20.46 3.56 3.50
C ARG A 79 20.55 4.37 4.78
N ARG A 80 19.58 5.25 5.04
CA ARG A 80 19.52 6.07 6.28
C ARG A 80 19.07 5.27 7.49
N MET A 81 18.44 4.11 7.27
CA MET A 81 17.90 3.24 8.32
C MET A 81 18.49 1.82 8.24
N PRO A 82 19.82 1.64 8.35
CA PRO A 82 20.50 0.34 8.09
C PRO A 82 20.10 -0.74 9.09
N GLU A 83 19.57 -0.38 10.24
CA GLU A 83 19.15 -1.30 11.29
C GLU A 83 17.66 -1.72 11.16
N THR A 84 16.97 -1.24 10.14
CA THR A 84 15.55 -1.49 9.87
C THR A 84 15.41 -2.39 8.66
N SER A 85 14.59 -3.42 8.74
CA SER A 85 14.28 -4.27 7.60
C SER A 85 13.09 -3.72 6.79
N PHE A 86 13.25 -3.69 5.47
CA PHE A 86 12.20 -3.33 4.53
C PHE A 86 11.74 -4.61 3.81
N ALA A 87 10.53 -5.09 4.11
CA ALA A 87 9.97 -6.31 3.54
C ALA A 87 8.96 -6.00 2.44
N LEU A 88 9.27 -6.37 1.19
CA LEU A 88 8.37 -6.20 0.05
C LEU A 88 7.78 -7.56 -0.34
N ILE A 89 6.49 -7.73 -0.14
CA ILE A 89 5.75 -8.97 -0.38
C ILE A 89 4.88 -8.81 -1.62
N GLY A 90 5.21 -9.54 -2.67
CA GLY A 90 4.49 -9.53 -3.93
C GLY A 90 5.38 -9.87 -5.12
N PRO A 91 4.81 -10.09 -6.30
CA PRO A 91 5.58 -10.36 -7.50
C PRO A 91 6.39 -9.13 -7.92
N LEU A 92 7.67 -9.35 -8.25
CA LEU A 92 8.49 -8.31 -8.86
C LEU A 92 8.06 -8.10 -10.32
N GLN A 93 7.62 -6.90 -10.66
CA GLN A 93 7.03 -6.53 -11.94
C GLN A 93 7.69 -5.29 -12.57
N ALA A 94 8.83 -4.88 -12.04
CA ALA A 94 9.62 -3.75 -12.54
C ALA A 94 11.11 -4.00 -12.30
N ASP A 95 11.95 -3.22 -12.94
CA ASP A 95 13.37 -3.15 -12.61
C ASP A 95 13.52 -2.54 -11.21
N ALA A 96 14.15 -3.30 -10.32
CA ALA A 96 14.40 -2.94 -8.94
C ALA A 96 15.91 -2.77 -8.65
N ALA A 97 16.72 -2.48 -9.66
CA ALA A 97 18.18 -2.35 -9.53
C ALA A 97 18.58 -1.35 -8.43
N ALA A 98 17.84 -0.26 -8.26
CA ALA A 98 18.13 0.75 -7.23
C ALA A 98 18.13 0.19 -5.79
N ILE A 99 17.43 -0.92 -5.54
CA ILE A 99 17.27 -1.53 -4.21
C ILE A 99 17.91 -2.94 -4.11
N ALA A 100 18.42 -3.51 -5.21
CA ALA A 100 18.84 -4.90 -5.29
C ALA A 100 20.02 -5.24 -4.34
N ASP A 101 20.95 -4.29 -4.16
CA ASP A 101 22.18 -4.50 -3.39
C ASP A 101 22.06 -4.00 -1.94
N LEU A 102 20.88 -3.58 -1.50
CA LEU A 102 20.69 -3.09 -0.14
C LEU A 102 20.39 -4.26 0.82
N PRO A 103 21.27 -4.51 1.82
CA PRO A 103 21.17 -5.72 2.65
C PRO A 103 19.94 -5.75 3.56
N ASN A 104 19.31 -4.60 3.77
CA ASN A 104 18.13 -4.45 4.61
C ASN A 104 16.82 -4.32 3.81
N ILE A 105 16.85 -4.50 2.48
CA ILE A 105 15.64 -4.63 1.66
C ILE A 105 15.46 -6.09 1.25
N HIS A 106 14.30 -6.65 1.58
CA HIS A 106 13.98 -8.06 1.37
C HIS A 106 12.81 -8.22 0.41
N LEU A 107 13.08 -8.71 -0.80
CA LEU A 107 12.05 -9.06 -1.79
C LEU A 107 11.55 -10.48 -1.49
N LEU A 108 10.48 -10.62 -0.73
CA LEU A 108 9.96 -11.92 -0.30
C LEU A 108 9.14 -12.65 -1.36
N GLY A 109 8.90 -12.00 -2.51
CA GLY A 109 8.18 -12.60 -3.63
C GLY A 109 6.67 -12.75 -3.41
N LYS A 110 6.00 -13.38 -4.40
CA LYS A 110 4.54 -13.57 -4.39
C LYS A 110 4.13 -14.52 -3.25
N ARG A 111 3.05 -14.18 -2.58
CA ARG A 111 2.36 -15.02 -1.58
C ARG A 111 0.91 -15.23 -1.97
N ALA A 112 0.29 -16.27 -1.43
CA ALA A 112 -1.14 -16.49 -1.59
C ALA A 112 -1.91 -15.37 -0.87
N HIS A 113 -3.08 -15.00 -1.41
CA HIS A 113 -3.85 -13.88 -0.85
C HIS A 113 -4.37 -14.18 0.58
N GLU A 114 -4.58 -15.44 0.87
CA GLU A 114 -4.95 -15.91 2.22
C GLU A 114 -3.86 -15.71 3.26
N ASP A 115 -2.57 -15.71 2.85
CA ASP A 115 -1.43 -15.54 3.76
C ASP A 115 -1.12 -14.07 4.06
N ILE A 116 -1.57 -13.14 3.21
CA ILE A 116 -1.26 -11.71 3.31
C ILE A 116 -1.52 -11.12 4.69
N PRO A 117 -2.65 -11.43 5.39
CA PRO A 117 -2.86 -10.92 6.73
C PRO A 117 -1.76 -11.31 7.71
N MET A 118 -1.19 -12.53 7.60
CA MET A 118 -0.12 -12.98 8.49
C MET A 118 1.21 -12.26 8.23
N TYR A 119 1.47 -11.87 6.98
CA TYR A 119 2.61 -11.02 6.66
C TYR A 119 2.40 -9.61 7.23
N ILE A 120 1.22 -9.01 7.04
CA ILE A 120 0.91 -7.68 7.58
C ILE A 120 1.02 -7.66 9.11
N LYS A 121 0.58 -8.72 9.80
CA LYS A 121 0.73 -8.88 11.25
C LYS A 121 2.20 -8.73 11.73
N GLY A 122 3.15 -9.10 10.89
CA GLY A 122 4.57 -8.99 11.18
C GLY A 122 5.18 -7.61 10.98
N PHE A 123 4.43 -6.63 10.47
CA PHE A 123 4.93 -5.28 10.25
C PHE A 123 4.87 -4.42 11.50
N ASP A 124 5.88 -3.58 11.71
CA ASP A 124 5.82 -2.48 12.67
C ASP A 124 5.21 -1.23 12.02
N VAL A 125 5.43 -1.07 10.69
CA VAL A 125 4.87 0.01 9.88
C VAL A 125 4.55 -0.52 8.49
N GLY A 126 3.37 -0.22 7.98
CA GLY A 126 3.00 -0.43 6.58
C GLY A 126 3.34 0.78 5.73
N ILE A 127 3.86 0.57 4.51
CA ILE A 127 4.19 1.69 3.62
C ILE A 127 3.44 1.65 2.30
N VAL A 128 3.19 2.85 1.76
CA VAL A 128 2.68 3.09 0.40
C VAL A 128 3.65 4.03 -0.32
N PRO A 129 4.79 3.50 -0.83
CA PRO A 129 5.89 4.31 -1.34
C PRO A 129 5.75 4.58 -2.85
N TYR A 130 4.63 5.18 -3.26
CA TYR A 130 4.35 5.41 -4.67
C TYR A 130 4.94 6.74 -5.16
N ARG A 131 5.47 6.74 -6.38
CA ARG A 131 5.86 7.96 -7.08
C ARG A 131 4.65 8.85 -7.30
N ASN A 132 4.81 10.15 -7.11
CA ASN A 132 3.82 11.14 -7.53
C ASN A 132 3.80 11.22 -9.05
N SER A 133 2.71 10.78 -9.66
CA SER A 133 2.52 10.77 -11.12
C SER A 133 1.05 10.98 -11.47
N GLU A 134 0.78 11.27 -12.74
CA GLU A 134 -0.60 11.35 -13.20
C GLU A 134 -1.36 10.03 -12.97
N TYR A 135 -0.71 8.90 -13.10
CA TYR A 135 -1.29 7.59 -12.85
C TYR A 135 -1.64 7.40 -11.37
N THR A 136 -0.64 7.55 -10.48
CA THR A 136 -0.81 7.31 -9.04
C THR A 136 -1.74 8.32 -8.38
N ALA A 137 -1.88 9.52 -8.94
CA ALA A 137 -2.86 10.52 -8.51
C ALA A 137 -4.33 10.08 -8.73
N ASN A 138 -4.57 9.01 -9.50
CA ASN A 138 -5.90 8.44 -9.71
C ASN A 138 -6.11 7.14 -8.91
N VAL A 139 -5.11 6.69 -8.15
CA VAL A 139 -5.11 5.40 -7.47
C VAL A 139 -5.42 5.58 -5.99
N TYR A 140 -6.47 4.90 -5.53
CA TYR A 140 -6.65 4.63 -4.11
C TYR A 140 -5.86 3.37 -3.73
N PRO A 141 -4.89 3.43 -2.81
CA PRO A 141 -4.07 2.28 -2.46
C PRO A 141 -4.83 1.33 -1.52
N THR A 142 -5.40 0.25 -2.05
CA THR A 142 -6.24 -0.70 -1.29
C THR A 142 -5.56 -1.29 -0.06
N LYS A 143 -4.22 -1.46 -0.10
CA LYS A 143 -3.43 -1.93 1.04
C LYS A 143 -3.51 -1.05 2.28
N LEU A 144 -3.85 0.23 2.10
CA LEU A 144 -4.14 1.15 3.19
C LEU A 144 -5.24 0.59 4.09
N ASN A 145 -6.35 0.13 3.50
CA ASN A 145 -7.46 -0.45 4.24
C ASN A 145 -7.05 -1.74 4.98
N GLU A 146 -6.18 -2.55 4.35
CA GLU A 146 -5.68 -3.80 4.92
C GLU A 146 -4.79 -3.53 6.15
N TYR A 147 -3.86 -2.57 6.05
CA TYR A 147 -3.00 -2.17 7.16
C TYR A 147 -3.80 -1.61 8.34
N LEU A 148 -4.72 -0.68 8.05
CA LEU A 148 -5.55 -0.06 9.09
C LEU A 148 -6.50 -1.06 9.74
N ALA A 149 -7.06 -2.02 8.98
CA ALA A 149 -7.89 -3.09 9.54
C ALA A 149 -7.14 -3.99 10.52
N MET A 150 -5.81 -4.02 10.45
CA MET A 150 -4.95 -4.76 11.39
C MET A 150 -4.32 -3.86 12.46
N GLY A 151 -4.67 -2.58 12.50
CA GLY A 151 -4.10 -1.63 13.45
C GLY A 151 -2.63 -1.26 13.20
N ILE A 152 -2.12 -1.53 11.99
CA ILE A 152 -0.72 -1.22 11.64
C ILE A 152 -0.60 0.27 11.28
N PRO A 153 0.33 1.01 11.89
CA PRO A 153 0.64 2.38 11.49
C PRO A 153 1.05 2.45 10.02
N VAL A 154 0.58 3.48 9.30
CA VAL A 154 0.84 3.62 7.87
C VAL A 154 1.57 4.92 7.56
N VAL A 155 2.61 4.80 6.73
CA VAL A 155 3.29 5.92 6.09
C VAL A 155 3.07 5.82 4.57
N ALA A 156 2.63 6.90 3.96
CA ALA A 156 2.40 6.97 2.52
C ALA A 156 3.07 8.20 1.92
N THR A 157 3.47 8.11 0.66
CA THR A 157 3.78 9.29 -0.13
C THR A 157 2.53 10.14 -0.32
N ASP A 158 2.72 11.39 -0.69
CA ASP A 158 1.67 12.39 -0.76
C ASP A 158 0.74 12.19 -1.97
N LEU A 159 -0.17 11.24 -1.84
CA LEU A 159 -1.17 10.90 -2.86
C LEU A 159 -2.50 11.62 -2.59
N PRO A 160 -3.19 12.15 -3.61
CA PRO A 160 -4.48 12.82 -3.44
C PRO A 160 -5.54 11.99 -2.69
N GLU A 161 -5.62 10.69 -2.99
CA GLU A 161 -6.59 9.80 -2.33
C GLU A 161 -6.22 9.48 -0.87
N VAL A 162 -4.93 9.50 -0.50
CA VAL A 162 -4.49 9.37 0.89
C VAL A 162 -4.80 10.65 1.67
N ARG A 163 -4.55 11.83 1.08
CA ARG A 163 -4.96 13.11 1.69
C ARG A 163 -6.48 13.17 1.92
N ARG A 164 -7.26 12.75 0.92
CA ARG A 164 -8.72 12.71 1.04
C ARG A 164 -9.14 11.76 2.18
N PHE A 165 -8.55 10.56 2.23
CA PHE A 165 -8.80 9.61 3.32
C PHE A 165 -8.55 10.25 4.70
N ASN A 166 -7.43 10.94 4.88
CA ASN A 166 -7.11 11.61 6.13
C ASN A 166 -8.12 12.73 6.48
N LEU A 167 -8.56 13.50 5.50
CA LEU A 167 -9.59 14.55 5.71
C LEU A 167 -10.94 13.95 6.16
N GLU A 168 -11.31 12.80 5.61
CA GLU A 168 -12.58 12.13 5.91
C GLU A 168 -12.56 11.33 7.22
N HIS A 169 -11.38 10.79 7.60
CA HIS A 169 -11.26 9.82 8.69
C HIS A 169 -10.30 10.23 9.82
N GLY A 170 -9.72 11.44 9.79
CA GLY A 170 -8.99 11.99 10.94
C GLY A 170 -7.50 11.68 11.03
N ASN A 171 -6.73 11.91 9.98
CA ASN A 171 -5.24 11.85 9.97
C ASN A 171 -4.64 10.52 10.47
N ASN A 172 -5.24 9.41 10.09
CA ASN A 172 -4.78 8.06 10.49
C ASN A 172 -3.56 7.55 9.70
N VAL A 173 -3.13 8.29 8.69
CA VAL A 173 -1.98 7.96 7.83
C VAL A 173 -0.98 9.09 7.90
N VAL A 174 0.28 8.77 8.18
CA VAL A 174 1.38 9.72 8.07
C VAL A 174 1.70 9.92 6.59
N VAL A 175 1.55 11.16 6.12
CA VAL A 175 1.88 11.53 4.75
C VAL A 175 3.27 12.13 4.74
N ALA A 176 4.19 11.48 4.02
CA ALA A 176 5.53 12.00 3.81
C ALA A 176 5.46 13.22 2.88
N GLN A 177 6.08 14.31 3.29
CA GLN A 177 6.28 15.51 2.45
C GLN A 177 7.67 15.44 1.84
N ASP A 178 7.79 15.91 0.58
CA ASP A 178 9.06 16.05 -0.15
C ASP A 178 9.97 17.07 0.53
#